data_fa16e8e4a0ea910bead2571d85d39c09
#
_entry.id   fa16e8e4a0ea910bead2571d85d39c09
#
_cell.length_a   1.000
_cell.length_b   1.000
_cell.length_c   1.000
_cell.angle_alpha   90.00
_cell.angle_beta   90.00
_cell.angle_gamma   90.00
#
_symmetry.space_group_name_H-M   'P 1'
#
loop_
_entity.id
_entity.type
_entity.pdbx_description
1 polymer ?
#
loop_
_entity_poly.entity_id
_entity_poly.type
_entity_poly.pdbx_seq_one_letter_code
_entity_poly.pdbx_strand_id
1 'polypeptide(L)'
;AHSLAIVYTAPIFVTLASAWFLREPMPQRKWGGVALTVAGVAILASFEPAWSARMAFGDLLALGSAITFGLYSVAGRSQRAAYPLLTYAGWVYGLAALWALPAAAVHFNPAVYGWQQILAVVGLGILPLGAGHTLYNAALRRVHATYANLVATQEVTGGVILGILLLGEIPSPSSIIGALITLVGIGLVIL
;
A
#
# COMPACT_ATOMS: atom_id res chain seq x y z
N ALA A 1 4.09 -12.44 5.68
CA ALA A 1 3.16 -12.70 4.57
C ALA A 1 1.71 -12.47 4.99
N HIS A 2 1.24 -13.09 6.08
CA HIS A 2 -0.15 -13.02 6.54
C HIS A 2 -0.67 -11.58 6.73
N SER A 3 -0.01 -10.78 7.58
CA SER A 3 -0.40 -9.38 7.82
C SER A 3 -0.34 -8.52 6.56
N LEU A 4 0.58 -8.83 5.64
CA LEU A 4 0.68 -8.13 4.37
C LEU A 4 -0.56 -8.35 3.49
N ALA A 5 -1.07 -9.58 3.42
CA ALA A 5 -2.30 -9.88 2.69
C ALA A 5 -3.50 -9.07 3.23
N ILE A 6 -3.56 -8.86 4.56
CA ILE A 6 -4.61 -8.04 5.19
C ILE A 6 -4.44 -6.56 4.83
N VAL A 7 -3.21 -6.02 4.87
CA VAL A 7 -2.94 -4.62 4.46
C VAL A 7 -3.38 -4.38 3.02
N TYR A 8 -3.16 -5.35 2.12
CA TYR A 8 -3.58 -5.25 0.72
C TYR A 8 -5.08 -5.44 0.47
N THR A 9 -5.90 -5.54 1.51
CA THR A 9 -7.36 -5.32 1.39
C THR A 9 -7.72 -3.82 1.27
N ALA A 10 -6.75 -2.92 1.39
CA ALA A 10 -6.93 -1.47 1.29
C ALA A 10 -7.77 -1.01 0.08
N PRO A 11 -7.70 -1.59 -1.14
CA PRO A 11 -8.58 -1.20 -2.25
C PRO A 11 -10.07 -1.26 -1.93
N ILE A 12 -10.49 -2.19 -1.07
CA ILE A 12 -11.88 -2.29 -0.61
C ILE A 12 -12.25 -1.05 0.20
N PHE A 13 -11.41 -0.69 1.17
CA PHE A 13 -11.64 0.49 2.04
C PHE A 13 -11.54 1.80 1.28
N VAL A 14 -10.59 1.92 0.33
CA VAL A 14 -10.50 3.08 -0.57
C VAL A 14 -11.78 3.23 -1.38
N THR A 15 -12.32 2.13 -1.93
CA THR A 15 -13.53 2.16 -2.74
C THR A 15 -14.75 2.57 -1.92
N LEU A 16 -14.92 1.99 -0.73
CA LEU A 16 -16.01 2.33 0.18
C LEU A 16 -15.91 3.78 0.67
N ALA A 17 -14.72 4.20 1.10
CA ALA A 17 -14.49 5.56 1.57
C ALA A 17 -14.67 6.60 0.44
N SER A 18 -14.26 6.28 -0.80
CA SER A 18 -14.50 7.15 -1.95
C SER A 18 -15.98 7.33 -2.25
N ALA A 19 -16.76 6.25 -2.19
CA ALA A 19 -18.21 6.32 -2.36
C ALA A 19 -18.87 7.19 -1.29
N TRP A 20 -18.45 7.04 -0.03
CA TRP A 20 -19.05 7.74 1.11
C TRP A 20 -18.62 9.21 1.18
N PHE A 21 -17.32 9.48 1.23
CA PHE A 21 -16.80 10.82 1.51
C PHE A 21 -16.67 11.71 0.25
N LEU A 22 -16.37 11.12 -0.90
CA LEU A 22 -16.16 11.85 -2.15
C LEU A 22 -17.38 11.82 -3.06
N ARG A 23 -18.39 10.99 -2.73
CA ARG A 23 -19.55 10.72 -3.59
C ARG A 23 -19.13 10.21 -4.99
N GLU A 24 -18.06 9.44 -5.04
CA GLU A 24 -17.51 8.81 -6.24
C GLU A 24 -17.72 7.28 -6.15
N PRO A 25 -18.93 6.75 -6.36
CA PRO A 25 -19.20 5.32 -6.23
C PRO A 25 -18.55 4.53 -7.38
N MET A 26 -18.01 3.36 -7.05
CA MET A 26 -17.55 2.41 -8.04
C MET A 26 -18.73 1.65 -8.66
N PRO A 27 -18.81 1.51 -10.00
CA PRO A 27 -19.82 0.68 -10.65
C PRO A 27 -19.79 -0.76 -10.13
N GLN A 28 -20.96 -1.36 -9.88
CA GLN A 28 -21.05 -2.70 -9.29
C GLN A 28 -20.26 -3.76 -10.09
N ARG A 29 -20.28 -3.66 -11.42
CA ARG A 29 -19.54 -4.57 -12.32
C ARG A 29 -18.02 -4.62 -12.05
N LYS A 30 -17.45 -3.55 -11.49
CA LYS A 30 -15.99 -3.44 -11.22
C LYS A 30 -15.58 -4.02 -9.86
N TRP A 31 -16.53 -4.29 -8.97
CA TRP A 31 -16.25 -4.90 -7.68
C TRP A 31 -15.63 -6.30 -7.79
N GLY A 32 -16.02 -7.05 -8.83
CA GLY A 32 -15.41 -8.35 -9.13
C GLY A 32 -13.90 -8.24 -9.37
N GLY A 33 -13.45 -7.19 -10.09
CA GLY A 33 -12.03 -6.93 -10.30
C GLY A 33 -11.30 -6.52 -9.01
N VAL A 34 -11.93 -5.70 -8.15
CA VAL A 34 -11.37 -5.35 -6.83
C VAL A 34 -11.18 -6.62 -5.98
N ALA A 35 -12.21 -7.46 -5.88
CA ALA A 35 -12.14 -8.71 -5.13
C ALA A 35 -11.05 -9.66 -5.69
N LEU A 36 -10.96 -9.76 -7.02
CA LEU A 36 -9.95 -10.59 -7.69
C LEU A 36 -8.53 -10.08 -7.42
N THR A 37 -8.32 -8.76 -7.43
CA THR A 37 -7.03 -8.14 -7.08
C THR A 37 -6.63 -8.51 -5.65
N VAL A 38 -7.53 -8.36 -4.68
CA VAL A 38 -7.28 -8.70 -3.28
C VAL A 38 -6.97 -10.20 -3.11
N ALA A 39 -7.74 -11.07 -3.78
CA ALA A 39 -7.49 -12.51 -3.76
C ALA A 39 -6.12 -12.86 -4.38
N GLY A 40 -5.75 -12.23 -5.49
CA GLY A 40 -4.44 -12.42 -6.13
C GLY A 40 -3.29 -12.03 -5.20
N VAL A 41 -3.39 -10.90 -4.51
CA VAL A 41 -2.36 -10.48 -3.52
C VAL A 41 -2.31 -11.46 -2.34
N ALA A 42 -3.45 -11.94 -1.85
CA ALA A 42 -3.48 -12.93 -0.76
C ALA A 42 -2.77 -14.24 -1.16
N ILE A 43 -2.98 -14.71 -2.38
CA ILE A 43 -2.29 -15.88 -2.93
C ILE A 43 -0.78 -15.60 -3.09
N LEU A 44 -0.42 -14.43 -3.64
CA LEU A 44 0.97 -14.01 -3.83
C LEU A 44 1.71 -13.96 -2.49
N ALA A 45 1.07 -13.41 -1.46
CA ALA A 45 1.61 -13.36 -0.10
C ALA A 45 1.60 -14.71 0.62
N SER A 46 1.15 -15.80 -0.02
CA SER A 46 1.01 -17.13 0.59
C SER A 46 0.24 -17.05 1.91
N PHE A 47 -0.97 -16.51 1.83
CA PHE A 47 -1.82 -16.33 3.01
C PHE A 47 -2.15 -17.69 3.65
N GLU A 48 -1.62 -17.92 4.84
CA GLU A 48 -1.90 -19.09 5.67
C GLU A 48 -2.58 -18.64 6.96
N PRO A 49 -3.88 -18.94 7.13
CA PRO A 49 -4.59 -18.58 8.34
C PRO A 49 -4.08 -19.43 9.51
N ALA A 50 -3.47 -18.78 10.48
CA ALA A 50 -3.08 -19.39 11.74
C ALA A 50 -3.72 -18.61 12.90
N TRP A 51 -4.12 -19.32 13.97
CA TRP A 51 -4.79 -18.71 15.11
C TRP A 51 -3.90 -18.66 16.33
N SER A 52 -3.53 -17.46 16.75
CA SER A 52 -2.99 -17.18 18.07
C SER A 52 -3.42 -15.76 18.49
N ALA A 53 -3.52 -15.50 19.79
CA ALA A 53 -3.88 -14.17 20.29
C ALA A 53 -2.91 -13.07 19.79
N ARG A 54 -1.61 -13.40 19.67
CA ARG A 54 -0.59 -12.49 19.15
C ARG A 54 -0.81 -12.20 17.66
N MET A 55 -1.20 -13.21 16.88
CA MET A 55 -1.50 -13.03 15.46
C MET A 55 -2.79 -12.23 15.27
N ALA A 56 -3.85 -12.52 16.03
CA ALA A 56 -5.09 -11.75 15.98
C ALA A 56 -4.86 -10.26 16.27
N PHE A 57 -3.98 -9.92 17.21
CA PHE A 57 -3.60 -8.53 17.45
C PHE A 57 -2.84 -7.91 16.25
N GLY A 58 -1.91 -8.66 15.65
CA GLY A 58 -1.21 -8.24 14.43
C GLY A 58 -2.17 -8.03 13.25
N ASP A 59 -3.14 -8.90 13.09
CA ASP A 59 -4.17 -8.82 12.04
C ASP A 59 -5.08 -7.61 12.24
N LEU A 60 -5.44 -7.29 13.49
CA LEU A 60 -6.19 -6.08 13.81
C LEU A 60 -5.41 -4.80 13.45
N LEU A 61 -4.10 -4.77 13.74
CA LEU A 61 -3.24 -3.66 13.35
C LEU A 61 -3.11 -3.56 11.81
N ALA A 62 -2.96 -4.68 11.11
CA ALA A 62 -2.91 -4.74 9.66
C ALA A 62 -4.22 -4.24 9.02
N LEU A 63 -5.36 -4.64 9.58
CA LEU A 63 -6.67 -4.14 9.15
C LEU A 63 -6.82 -2.64 9.41
N GLY A 64 -6.39 -2.16 10.58
CA GLY A 64 -6.33 -0.74 10.89
C GLY A 64 -5.47 0.03 9.90
N SER A 65 -4.33 -0.53 9.48
CA SER A 65 -3.47 0.03 8.43
C SER A 65 -4.19 0.11 7.09
N ALA A 66 -4.90 -0.93 6.66
CA ALA A 66 -5.68 -0.93 5.42
C ALA A 66 -6.78 0.15 5.42
N ILE A 67 -7.50 0.30 6.53
CA ILE A 67 -8.54 1.31 6.70
C ILE A 67 -7.94 2.72 6.66
N THR A 68 -6.88 2.97 7.44
CA THR A 68 -6.23 4.29 7.49
C THR A 68 -5.59 4.67 6.17
N PHE A 69 -5.06 3.71 5.41
CA PHE A 69 -4.59 3.94 4.05
C PHE A 69 -5.74 4.32 3.10
N GLY A 70 -6.92 3.72 3.28
CA GLY A 70 -8.14 4.11 2.57
C GLY A 70 -8.52 5.57 2.85
N LEU A 71 -8.52 5.96 4.12
CA LEU A 71 -8.81 7.35 4.53
C LEU A 71 -7.74 8.33 4.02
N TYR A 72 -6.45 7.96 4.09
CA TYR A 72 -5.36 8.74 3.51
C TYR A 72 -5.55 8.99 2.01
N SER A 73 -5.93 7.97 1.25
CA SER A 73 -6.16 8.07 -0.19
C SER A 73 -7.31 9.02 -0.52
N VAL A 74 -8.42 8.93 0.23
CA VAL A 74 -9.58 9.80 0.09
C VAL A 74 -9.24 11.23 0.51
N ALA A 75 -8.50 11.43 1.61
CA ALA A 75 -8.04 12.74 2.03
C ALA A 75 -7.15 13.40 0.96
N GLY A 76 -6.18 12.65 0.40
CA GLY A 76 -5.32 13.13 -0.68
C GLY A 76 -6.11 13.58 -1.91
N ARG A 77 -7.13 12.80 -2.29
CA ARG A 77 -8.00 13.15 -3.42
C ARG A 77 -8.91 14.35 -3.10
N SER A 78 -9.45 14.45 -1.89
CA SER A 78 -10.33 15.55 -1.49
C SER A 78 -9.60 16.89 -1.48
N GLN A 79 -8.31 16.91 -1.10
CA GLN A 79 -7.51 18.12 -1.00
C GLN A 79 -6.84 18.56 -2.32
N ARG A 80 -7.10 17.85 -3.43
CA ARG A 80 -6.46 18.10 -4.73
C ARG A 80 -6.64 19.52 -5.28
N ALA A 81 -7.74 20.17 -4.94
CA ALA A 81 -8.03 21.54 -5.39
C ALA A 81 -7.56 22.60 -4.41
N ALA A 82 -7.46 22.27 -3.12
CA ALA A 82 -7.14 23.24 -2.07
C ALA A 82 -5.63 23.49 -1.92
N TYR A 83 -4.79 22.47 -2.17
CA TYR A 83 -3.35 22.56 -1.93
C TYR A 83 -2.54 22.11 -3.15
N PRO A 84 -1.40 22.78 -3.46
CA PRO A 84 -0.41 22.25 -4.40
C PRO A 84 0.12 20.88 -3.94
N LEU A 85 0.52 20.02 -4.88
CA LEU A 85 0.95 18.65 -4.59
C LEU A 85 2.08 18.59 -3.56
N LEU A 86 3.15 19.35 -3.79
CA LEU A 86 4.33 19.30 -2.91
C LEU A 86 4.04 19.89 -1.52
N THR A 87 3.20 20.91 -1.44
CA THR A 87 2.75 21.47 -0.16
C THR A 87 1.96 20.44 0.64
N TYR A 88 1.00 19.76 -0.01
CA TYR A 88 0.23 18.69 0.61
C TYR A 88 1.15 17.55 1.07
N ALA A 89 1.99 17.03 0.18
CA ALA A 89 2.91 15.95 0.47
C ALA A 89 3.88 16.31 1.62
N GLY A 90 4.43 17.52 1.61
CA GLY A 90 5.34 18.00 2.66
C GLY A 90 4.68 18.01 4.04
N TRP A 91 3.45 18.53 4.14
CA TRP A 91 2.70 18.49 5.40
C TRP A 91 2.37 17.08 5.86
N VAL A 92 1.89 16.21 4.94
CA VAL A 92 1.54 14.84 5.28
C VAL A 92 2.77 14.07 5.78
N TYR A 93 3.90 14.15 5.06
CA TYR A 93 5.11 13.44 5.45
C TYR A 93 5.75 14.04 6.71
N GLY A 94 5.74 15.36 6.85
CA GLY A 94 6.22 16.03 8.06
C GLY A 94 5.43 15.63 9.30
N LEU A 95 4.09 15.65 9.22
CA LEU A 95 3.23 15.22 10.33
C LEU A 95 3.39 13.72 10.63
N ALA A 96 3.51 12.87 9.59
CA ALA A 96 3.76 11.44 9.79
C ALA A 96 5.10 11.19 10.47
N ALA A 97 6.16 11.90 10.08
CA ALA A 97 7.47 11.82 10.72
C ALA A 97 7.40 12.27 12.18
N LEU A 98 6.74 13.40 12.45
CA LEU A 98 6.55 13.92 13.81
C LEU A 98 5.77 12.93 14.70
N TRP A 99 4.72 12.28 14.13
CA TRP A 99 3.93 11.27 14.83
C TRP A 99 4.73 9.99 15.13
N ALA A 100 5.62 9.58 14.21
CA ALA A 100 6.48 8.41 14.39
C ALA A 100 7.69 8.67 15.31
N LEU A 101 8.07 9.93 15.52
CA LEU A 101 9.29 10.31 16.26
C LEU A 101 9.37 9.74 17.68
N PRO A 102 8.31 9.75 18.52
CA PRO A 102 8.40 9.19 19.88
C PRO A 102 8.74 7.69 19.88
N ALA A 103 8.09 6.92 18.98
CA ALA A 103 8.36 5.49 18.86
C ALA A 103 9.78 5.23 18.32
N ALA A 104 10.21 6.01 17.33
CA ALA A 104 11.56 5.93 16.81
C ALA A 104 12.61 6.25 17.87
N ALA A 105 12.40 7.28 18.69
CA ALA A 105 13.33 7.68 19.74
C ALA A 105 13.48 6.60 20.84
N VAL A 106 12.38 5.96 21.24
CA VAL A 106 12.39 4.89 22.25
C VAL A 106 13.12 3.63 21.76
N HIS A 107 12.99 3.31 20.47
CA HIS A 107 13.58 2.10 19.88
C HIS A 107 14.91 2.33 19.17
N PHE A 108 15.41 3.56 19.17
CA PHE A 108 16.67 3.88 18.52
C PHE A 108 17.86 3.28 19.25
N ASN A 109 18.62 2.43 18.56
CA ASN A 109 19.87 1.87 19.07
C ASN A 109 21.00 2.19 18.08
N PRO A 110 21.86 3.16 18.37
CA PRO A 110 22.92 3.58 17.45
C PRO A 110 23.94 2.47 17.12
N ALA A 111 24.09 1.48 18.00
CA ALA A 111 25.03 0.37 17.78
C ALA A 111 24.62 -0.57 16.64
N VAL A 112 23.36 -0.49 16.18
CA VAL A 112 22.83 -1.35 15.11
C VAL A 112 22.97 -0.67 13.73
N TYR A 113 23.23 0.64 13.68
CA TYR A 113 23.24 1.42 12.44
C TYR A 113 24.66 1.62 11.89
N GLY A 114 25.12 0.65 11.08
CA GLY A 114 26.29 0.86 10.22
C GLY A 114 25.93 1.65 8.95
N TRP A 115 26.93 1.91 8.12
CA TRP A 115 26.77 2.67 6.87
C TRP A 115 25.73 2.08 5.92
N GLN A 116 25.68 0.76 5.79
CA GLN A 116 24.73 0.07 4.91
C GLN A 116 23.27 0.27 5.38
N GLN A 117 23.01 0.18 6.68
CA GLN A 117 21.70 0.40 7.27
C GLN A 117 21.25 1.86 7.10
N ILE A 118 22.16 2.81 7.27
CA ILE A 118 21.87 4.23 7.05
C ILE A 118 21.49 4.47 5.58
N LEU A 119 22.25 3.92 4.62
CA LEU A 119 21.94 4.04 3.20
C LEU A 119 20.59 3.40 2.86
N ALA A 120 20.27 2.23 3.44
CA ALA A 120 19.00 1.57 3.23
C ALA A 120 17.83 2.43 3.75
N VAL A 121 17.94 2.98 4.96
CA VAL A 121 16.90 3.85 5.56
C VAL A 121 16.73 5.13 4.73
N VAL A 122 17.82 5.77 4.32
CA VAL A 122 17.77 6.97 3.47
C VAL A 122 17.17 6.63 2.11
N GLY A 123 17.56 5.51 1.50
CA GLY A 123 17.01 5.02 0.24
C GLY A 123 15.51 4.77 0.32
N LEU A 124 15.03 4.10 1.39
CA LEU A 124 13.61 3.91 1.66
C LEU A 124 12.85 5.22 1.88
N GLY A 125 13.47 6.18 2.55
CA GLY A 125 12.88 7.51 2.74
C GLY A 125 12.73 8.29 1.44
N ILE A 126 13.74 8.27 0.57
CA ILE A 126 13.74 9.05 -0.68
C ILE A 126 12.94 8.36 -1.78
N LEU A 127 13.18 7.07 -2.06
CA LEU A 127 12.62 6.41 -3.23
C LEU A 127 11.15 6.01 -3.00
N PRO A 128 10.79 5.02 -2.17
CA PRO A 128 9.39 4.64 -2.04
C PRO A 128 8.55 5.67 -1.31
N LEU A 129 9.03 6.26 -0.21
CA LEU A 129 8.22 7.23 0.55
C LEU A 129 8.22 8.60 -0.13
N GLY A 130 9.36 9.19 -0.39
CA GLY A 130 9.45 10.53 -0.99
C GLY A 130 8.91 10.54 -2.41
N ALA A 131 9.51 9.81 -3.33
CA ALA A 131 9.10 9.81 -4.74
C ALA A 131 7.83 8.99 -4.98
N GLY A 132 7.77 7.75 -4.49
CA GLY A 132 6.64 6.84 -4.74
C GLY A 132 5.31 7.37 -4.23
N HIS A 133 5.24 7.74 -2.95
CA HIS A 133 4.01 8.33 -2.39
C HIS A 133 3.66 9.69 -2.98
N THR A 134 4.64 10.50 -3.41
CA THR A 134 4.36 11.76 -4.11
C THR A 134 3.73 11.49 -5.48
N LEU A 135 4.22 10.50 -6.24
CA LEU A 135 3.60 10.06 -7.49
C LEU A 135 2.19 9.49 -7.25
N TYR A 136 2.01 8.71 -6.20
CA TYR A 136 0.69 8.24 -5.78
C TYR A 136 -0.27 9.39 -5.50
N ASN A 137 0.14 10.38 -4.71
CA ASN A 137 -0.65 11.58 -4.45
C ASN A 137 -0.92 12.39 -5.72
N ALA A 138 0.03 12.46 -6.66
CA ALA A 138 -0.19 13.06 -7.97
C ALA A 138 -1.26 12.32 -8.79
N ALA A 139 -1.26 10.99 -8.75
CA ALA A 139 -2.28 10.16 -9.39
C ALA A 139 -3.67 10.38 -8.77
N LEU A 140 -3.77 10.42 -7.43
CA LEU A 140 -5.03 10.72 -6.72
C LEU A 140 -5.68 12.04 -7.14
N ARG A 141 -4.91 12.98 -7.63
CA ARG A 141 -5.44 14.27 -8.13
C ARG A 141 -6.15 14.15 -9.48
N ARG A 142 -5.85 13.11 -10.26
CA ARG A 142 -6.29 12.96 -11.65
C ARG A 142 -7.27 11.82 -11.87
N VAL A 143 -7.11 10.72 -11.12
CA VAL A 143 -7.93 9.51 -11.30
C VAL A 143 -8.67 9.15 -10.03
N HIS A 144 -9.69 8.30 -10.14
CA HIS A 144 -10.43 7.77 -8.99
C HIS A 144 -9.47 7.11 -7.99
N ALA A 145 -9.68 7.34 -6.69
CA ALA A 145 -8.76 6.86 -5.66
C ALA A 145 -8.58 5.33 -5.68
N THR A 146 -9.64 4.59 -5.98
CA THR A 146 -9.57 3.13 -6.14
C THR A 146 -8.62 2.71 -7.25
N TYR A 147 -8.63 3.39 -8.42
CA TYR A 147 -7.73 3.06 -9.52
C TYR A 147 -6.26 3.32 -9.15
N ALA A 148 -5.99 4.47 -8.55
CA ALA A 148 -4.64 4.77 -8.06
C ALA A 148 -4.17 3.72 -7.05
N ASN A 149 -5.03 3.30 -6.13
CA ASN A 149 -4.71 2.30 -5.11
C ASN A 149 -4.48 0.91 -5.72
N LEU A 150 -5.35 0.46 -6.64
CA LEU A 150 -5.18 -0.82 -7.33
C LEU A 150 -3.86 -0.88 -8.11
N VAL A 151 -3.49 0.20 -8.80
CA VAL A 151 -2.19 0.27 -9.47
C VAL A 151 -1.05 0.25 -8.44
N ALA A 152 -1.19 0.94 -7.32
CA ALA A 152 -0.17 0.93 -6.26
C ALA A 152 0.04 -0.47 -5.66
N THR A 153 -0.98 -1.34 -5.62
CA THR A 153 -0.80 -2.73 -5.14
C THR A 153 0.19 -3.54 -6.00
N GLN A 154 0.56 -3.03 -7.21
CA GLN A 154 1.60 -3.65 -8.04
C GLN A 154 3.00 -3.56 -7.43
N GLU A 155 3.19 -2.82 -6.35
CA GLU A 155 4.44 -2.84 -5.60
C GLU A 155 4.84 -4.26 -5.17
N VAL A 156 3.85 -5.13 -4.87
CA VAL A 156 4.09 -6.53 -4.50
C VAL A 156 4.60 -7.32 -5.69
N THR A 157 3.98 -7.16 -6.87
CA THR A 157 4.45 -7.79 -8.11
C THR A 157 5.83 -7.24 -8.52
N GLY A 158 6.01 -5.92 -8.39
CA GLY A 158 7.31 -5.26 -8.61
C GLY A 158 8.39 -5.78 -7.67
N GLY A 159 8.06 -6.02 -6.40
CA GLY A 159 8.95 -6.63 -5.41
C GLY A 159 9.43 -8.02 -5.83
N VAL A 160 8.53 -8.87 -6.35
CA VAL A 160 8.90 -10.19 -6.89
C VAL A 160 9.85 -10.05 -8.08
N ILE A 161 9.56 -9.14 -9.02
CA ILE A 161 10.43 -8.90 -10.18
C ILE A 161 11.83 -8.42 -9.75
N LEU A 162 11.88 -7.47 -8.81
CA LEU A 162 13.16 -6.97 -8.28
C LEU A 162 13.92 -8.05 -7.50
N GLY A 163 13.23 -8.92 -6.76
CA GLY A 163 13.84 -10.09 -6.11
C GLY A 163 14.53 -11.01 -7.10
N ILE A 164 13.88 -11.30 -8.25
CA ILE A 164 14.49 -12.08 -9.34
C ILE A 164 15.71 -11.36 -9.91
N LEU A 165 15.57 -10.09 -10.27
CA LEU A 165 16.59 -9.35 -11.01
C LEU A 165 17.81 -8.96 -10.17
N LEU A 166 17.58 -8.58 -8.90
CA LEU A 166 18.63 -8.04 -8.03
C LEU A 166 19.22 -9.08 -7.08
N LEU A 167 18.40 -10.04 -6.64
CA LEU A 167 18.78 -11.02 -5.63
C LEU A 167 18.89 -12.44 -6.19
N GLY A 168 18.50 -12.68 -7.45
CA GLY A 168 18.49 -14.01 -8.07
C GLY A 168 17.47 -14.97 -7.44
N GLU A 169 16.43 -14.43 -6.80
CA GLU A 169 15.39 -15.23 -6.14
C GLU A 169 14.53 -15.96 -7.17
N ILE A 170 14.16 -17.19 -6.87
CA ILE A 170 13.22 -17.97 -7.69
C ILE A 170 11.83 -17.84 -7.05
N PRO A 171 10.88 -17.15 -7.71
CA PRO A 171 9.54 -16.98 -7.15
C PRO A 171 8.81 -18.32 -7.04
N SER A 172 8.03 -18.49 -5.97
CA SER A 172 7.18 -19.66 -5.82
C SER A 172 6.07 -19.68 -6.88
N PRO A 173 5.52 -20.85 -7.22
CA PRO A 173 4.35 -20.93 -8.11
C PRO A 173 3.17 -20.08 -7.62
N SER A 174 2.92 -20.03 -6.31
CA SER A 174 1.89 -19.17 -5.71
C SER A 174 2.15 -17.69 -5.96
N SER A 175 3.41 -17.25 -5.89
CA SER A 175 3.78 -15.86 -6.18
C SER A 175 3.47 -15.48 -7.64
N ILE A 176 3.77 -16.36 -8.59
CA ILE A 176 3.51 -16.14 -10.02
C ILE A 176 1.99 -16.12 -10.27
N ILE A 177 1.26 -17.12 -9.78
CA ILE A 177 -0.20 -17.21 -9.94
C ILE A 177 -0.89 -16.01 -9.32
N GLY A 178 -0.52 -15.66 -8.09
CA GLY A 178 -1.07 -14.50 -7.38
C GLY A 178 -0.83 -13.19 -8.12
N ALA A 179 0.38 -12.98 -8.66
CA ALA A 179 0.70 -11.80 -9.47
C ALA A 179 -0.17 -11.71 -10.73
N LEU A 180 -0.34 -12.82 -11.45
CA LEU A 180 -1.19 -12.86 -12.65
C LEU A 180 -2.67 -12.57 -12.33
N ILE A 181 -3.20 -13.17 -11.26
CA ILE A 181 -4.58 -12.92 -10.81
C ILE A 181 -4.75 -11.44 -10.43
N THR A 182 -3.77 -10.86 -9.73
CA THR A 182 -3.78 -9.43 -9.36
C THR A 182 -3.84 -8.54 -10.60
N LEU A 183 -2.99 -8.79 -11.60
CA LEU A 183 -2.98 -8.05 -12.87
C LEU A 183 -4.32 -8.13 -13.61
N VAL A 184 -4.91 -9.33 -13.69
CA VAL A 184 -6.24 -9.53 -14.31
C VAL A 184 -7.30 -8.74 -13.53
N GLY A 185 -7.30 -8.81 -12.21
CA GLY A 185 -8.23 -8.06 -11.36
C GLY A 185 -8.16 -6.55 -11.61
N ILE A 186 -6.95 -5.99 -11.67
CA ILE A 186 -6.73 -4.57 -11.98
C ILE A 186 -7.23 -4.24 -13.39
N GLY A 187 -6.91 -5.07 -14.38
CA GLY A 187 -7.38 -4.89 -15.75
C GLY A 187 -8.91 -4.78 -15.84
N LEU A 188 -9.63 -5.67 -15.13
CA LEU A 188 -11.11 -5.65 -15.07
C LEU A 188 -11.70 -4.39 -14.42
N VAL A 189 -10.94 -3.70 -13.57
CA VAL A 189 -11.39 -2.45 -12.96
C VAL A 189 -11.08 -1.24 -13.83
N ILE A 190 -9.94 -1.23 -14.52
CA ILE A 190 -9.49 -0.07 -15.30
C ILE A 190 -10.16 -0.02 -16.67
N LEU A 191 -10.34 -1.16 -17.30
CA LEU A 191 -11.01 -1.30 -18.61
C LEU A 191 -12.54 -1.30 -18.45
#